data_c761432cba1478aeacbf11faed8ebd18
#
_entry.id   c761432cba1478aeacbf11faed8ebd18
#
_cell.length_a   1.000
_cell.length_b   1.000
_cell.length_c   1.000
_cell.angle_alpha   90.00
_cell.angle_beta   90.00
_cell.angle_gamma   90.00
#
_symmetry.space_group_name_H-M   'P 1'
#
loop_
_entity.id
_entity.type
_entity.pdbx_description
1 polymer ?
#
loop_
_entity_poly.entity_id
_entity_poly.type
_entity_poly.pdbx_seq_one_letter_code
_entity_poly.pdbx_strand_id
1 'polypeptide(L)'
;FSLGTLTAAKGQDQTIKFIQKHIGAFSKPLRYIIVGKGPLKSQLLSELKKIQEENPSFTYFYYESLSHETVMFVHKISDIYIMLHRISIFDFATLEAMSQHSAVILSKIGGNLDFNMNSNVIFAEDVEKDESVLDKADLFALKESNFDVFNRYFSKDAFVSQYKEFFEKILVEED
;
A
#
# COMPACT_ATOMS: atom_id res chain seq x y z
N PHE A 1 3.33 0.72 -6.80
CA PHE A 1 2.52 1.93 -6.90
C PHE A 1 2.37 2.59 -5.55
N SER A 2 2.41 3.93 -5.47
CA SER A 2 1.99 4.70 -4.28
C SER A 2 1.17 5.93 -4.66
N LEU A 3 0.20 6.26 -3.79
CA LEU A 3 -0.77 7.33 -3.99
C LEU A 3 -0.94 8.14 -2.70
N GLY A 4 -0.83 9.46 -2.79
CA GLY A 4 -1.14 10.36 -1.67
C GLY A 4 -0.42 11.70 -1.75
N THR A 5 -0.75 12.61 -0.85
CA THR A 5 -0.05 13.89 -0.75
C THR A 5 1.44 13.68 -0.45
N LEU A 6 2.31 14.39 -1.19
CA LEU A 6 3.76 14.25 -1.06
C LEU A 6 4.27 15.06 0.15
N THR A 7 4.10 14.48 1.33
CA THR A 7 4.46 15.09 2.62
C THR A 7 5.25 14.12 3.49
N ALA A 8 5.96 14.64 4.48
CA ALA A 8 6.72 13.81 5.41
C ALA A 8 5.84 12.77 6.15
N ALA A 9 4.61 13.12 6.51
CA ALA A 9 3.68 12.22 7.20
C ALA A 9 3.30 11.01 6.34
N LYS A 10 3.15 11.20 5.02
CA LYS A 10 2.83 10.12 4.08
C LYS A 10 4.01 9.22 3.74
N GLY A 11 5.25 9.63 3.97
CA GLY A 11 6.42 8.76 3.95
C GLY A 11 6.87 8.26 2.59
N GLN A 12 6.53 8.94 1.48
CA GLN A 12 7.02 8.53 0.15
C GLN A 12 8.55 8.57 0.05
N ASP A 13 9.21 9.43 0.80
CA ASP A 13 10.68 9.43 0.91
C ASP A 13 11.21 8.16 1.60
N GLN A 14 10.49 7.61 2.59
CA GLN A 14 10.82 6.31 3.17
C GLN A 14 10.58 5.18 2.16
N THR A 15 9.47 5.25 1.42
CA THR A 15 9.17 4.31 0.35
C THR A 15 10.28 4.27 -0.71
N ILE A 16 10.77 5.43 -1.15
CA ILE A 16 11.85 5.52 -2.14
C ILE A 16 13.16 4.93 -1.59
N LYS A 17 13.51 5.22 -0.35
CA LYS A 17 14.69 4.64 0.32
C LYS A 17 14.57 3.11 0.46
N PHE A 18 13.41 2.61 0.82
CA PHE A 18 13.13 1.18 0.88
C PHE A 18 13.31 0.52 -0.49
N ILE A 19 12.72 1.10 -1.54
CA ILE A 19 12.89 0.61 -2.92
C ILE A 19 14.38 0.60 -3.31
N GLN A 20 15.11 1.69 -3.07
CA GLN A 20 16.53 1.79 -3.40
C GLN A 20 17.36 0.71 -2.69
N LYS A 21 17.09 0.46 -1.43
CA LYS A 21 17.82 -0.53 -0.62
C LYS A 21 17.55 -1.96 -1.08
N HIS A 22 16.30 -2.27 -1.41
CA HIS A 22 15.84 -3.63 -1.70
C HIS A 22 15.58 -3.89 -3.20
N ILE A 23 16.06 -3.02 -4.09
CA ILE A 23 15.82 -3.15 -5.54
C ILE A 23 16.36 -4.47 -6.10
N GLY A 24 17.44 -5.00 -5.53
CA GLY A 24 18.05 -6.27 -5.91
C GLY A 24 17.28 -7.52 -5.49
N ALA A 25 16.35 -7.40 -4.53
CA ALA A 25 15.50 -8.50 -4.10
C ALA A 25 14.34 -8.78 -5.09
N PHE A 26 14.07 -7.87 -6.01
CA PHE A 26 13.04 -8.08 -7.02
C PHE A 26 13.62 -8.80 -8.24
N SER A 27 13.10 -9.99 -8.54
CA SER A 27 13.55 -10.83 -9.66
C SER A 27 13.25 -10.27 -11.05
N LYS A 28 12.39 -9.23 -11.15
CA LYS A 28 11.96 -8.58 -12.41
C LYS A 28 12.31 -7.09 -12.39
N PRO A 29 12.46 -6.45 -13.57
CA PRO A 29 12.60 -5.00 -13.65
C PRO A 29 11.46 -4.28 -12.91
N LEU A 30 11.83 -3.34 -12.05
CA LEU A 30 10.89 -2.63 -11.18
C LEU A 30 10.38 -1.36 -11.86
N ARG A 31 9.06 -1.23 -11.98
CA ARG A 31 8.38 -0.04 -12.45
C ARG A 31 7.62 0.60 -11.31
N TYR A 32 8.03 1.78 -10.92
CA TYR A 32 7.41 2.50 -9.79
C TYR A 32 6.54 3.65 -10.28
N ILE A 33 5.25 3.60 -9.99
CA ILE A 33 4.30 4.67 -10.27
C ILE A 33 4.06 5.42 -8.97
N ILE A 34 4.27 6.74 -8.98
CA ILE A 34 4.00 7.62 -7.85
C ILE A 34 3.00 8.71 -8.27
N VAL A 35 1.92 8.84 -7.49
CA VAL A 35 0.85 9.81 -7.77
C VAL A 35 0.63 10.70 -6.56
N GLY A 36 0.67 12.02 -6.78
CA GLY A 36 0.35 12.99 -5.74
C GLY A 36 0.96 14.36 -5.92
N LYS A 37 0.48 15.29 -5.12
CA LYS A 37 0.99 16.69 -4.99
C LYS A 37 1.53 16.89 -3.59
N GLY A 38 2.51 17.78 -3.47
CA GLY A 38 2.98 18.19 -2.14
C GLY A 38 4.37 18.81 -2.15
N PRO A 39 4.79 19.34 -0.98
CA PRO A 39 6.04 20.07 -0.86
C PRO A 39 7.29 19.21 -1.14
N LEU A 40 7.21 17.89 -0.98
CA LEU A 40 8.34 16.99 -1.22
C LEU A 40 8.53 16.60 -2.70
N LYS A 41 7.67 17.07 -3.63
CA LYS A 41 7.72 16.68 -5.05
C LYS A 41 9.14 16.75 -5.64
N SER A 42 9.76 17.91 -5.57
CA SER A 42 11.08 18.13 -6.22
C SER A 42 12.17 17.23 -5.64
N GLN A 43 12.17 17.05 -4.32
CA GLN A 43 13.10 16.16 -3.64
C GLN A 43 12.90 14.72 -4.08
N LEU A 44 11.67 14.21 -4.03
CA LEU A 44 11.35 12.82 -4.38
C LEU A 44 11.68 12.49 -5.83
N LEU A 45 11.38 13.42 -6.76
CA LEU A 45 11.71 13.21 -8.18
C LEU A 45 13.22 13.22 -8.43
N SER A 46 13.98 14.05 -7.69
CA SER A 46 15.44 14.03 -7.77
C SER A 46 16.03 12.72 -7.28
N GLU A 47 15.51 12.18 -6.16
CA GLU A 47 15.93 10.88 -5.61
C GLU A 47 15.60 9.73 -6.58
N LEU A 48 14.37 9.71 -7.15
CA LEU A 48 13.95 8.69 -8.13
C LEU A 48 14.79 8.72 -9.40
N LYS A 49 15.12 9.92 -9.90
CA LYS A 49 15.99 10.07 -11.07
C LYS A 49 17.38 9.49 -10.82
N LYS A 50 17.97 9.76 -9.66
CA LYS A 50 19.26 9.20 -9.27
C LYS A 50 19.23 7.67 -9.22
N ILE A 51 18.19 7.08 -8.60
CA ILE A 51 18.03 5.62 -8.55
C ILE A 51 17.94 5.03 -9.97
N GLN A 52 17.18 5.68 -10.86
CA GLN A 52 17.05 5.23 -12.25
C GLN A 52 18.36 5.32 -13.03
N GLU A 53 19.19 6.35 -12.79
CA GLU A 53 20.52 6.49 -13.40
C GLU A 53 21.50 5.42 -12.91
N GLU A 54 21.40 5.02 -11.64
CA GLU A 54 22.24 4.00 -11.01
C GLU A 54 21.78 2.56 -11.31
N ASN A 55 20.49 2.35 -11.64
CA ASN A 55 19.89 1.03 -11.78
C ASN A 55 19.08 0.90 -13.09
N PRO A 56 19.63 0.37 -14.16
CA PRO A 56 18.95 0.24 -15.47
C PRO A 56 17.66 -0.61 -15.44
N SER A 57 17.50 -1.47 -14.43
CA SER A 57 16.28 -2.27 -14.22
C SER A 57 15.15 -1.52 -13.50
N PHE A 58 15.40 -0.28 -13.06
CA PHE A 58 14.42 0.56 -12.39
C PHE A 58 13.91 1.67 -13.32
N THR A 59 12.60 1.87 -13.34
CA THR A 59 11.95 2.98 -14.05
C THR A 59 10.84 3.54 -13.19
N TYR A 60 10.68 4.87 -13.16
CA TYR A 60 9.57 5.49 -12.45
C TYR A 60 8.69 6.35 -13.36
N PHE A 61 7.43 6.50 -12.96
CA PHE A 61 6.44 7.36 -13.58
C PHE A 61 5.80 8.23 -12.51
N TYR A 62 5.77 9.54 -12.74
CA TYR A 62 5.16 10.49 -11.82
C TYR A 62 3.93 11.13 -12.45
N TYR A 63 2.85 11.17 -11.69
CA TYR A 63 1.63 11.90 -12.01
C TYR A 63 1.21 12.79 -10.85
N GLU A 64 0.85 14.03 -11.14
CA GLU A 64 0.42 14.97 -10.10
C GLU A 64 -0.96 14.62 -9.54
N SER A 65 -1.84 14.14 -10.42
CA SER A 65 -3.16 13.58 -10.08
C SER A 65 -3.64 12.69 -11.23
N LEU A 66 -4.49 11.75 -10.88
CA LEU A 66 -5.22 10.89 -11.83
C LEU A 66 -6.71 10.91 -11.47
N SER A 67 -7.59 10.61 -12.42
CA SER A 67 -8.99 10.36 -12.10
C SER A 67 -9.11 9.12 -11.22
N HIS A 68 -10.18 9.04 -10.41
CA HIS A 68 -10.41 7.87 -9.55
C HIS A 68 -10.47 6.57 -10.37
N GLU A 69 -11.13 6.58 -11.52
CA GLU A 69 -11.17 5.42 -12.42
C GLU A 69 -9.77 4.99 -12.87
N THR A 70 -8.90 5.95 -13.23
CA THR A 70 -7.51 5.66 -13.59
C THR A 70 -6.71 5.13 -12.40
N VAL A 71 -6.93 5.67 -11.19
CA VAL A 71 -6.31 5.16 -9.95
C VAL A 71 -6.69 3.69 -9.73
N MET A 72 -7.97 3.35 -9.83
CA MET A 72 -8.44 1.96 -9.69
C MET A 72 -7.83 1.04 -10.75
N PHE A 73 -7.71 1.51 -11.99
CA PHE A 73 -7.02 0.77 -13.04
C PHE A 73 -5.53 0.57 -12.72
N VAL A 74 -4.84 1.60 -12.22
CA VAL A 74 -3.42 1.48 -11.82
C VAL A 74 -3.25 0.48 -10.67
N HIS A 75 -4.13 0.49 -9.68
CA HIS A 75 -4.13 -0.54 -8.62
C HIS A 75 -4.27 -1.95 -9.23
N LYS A 76 -5.25 -2.14 -10.12
CA LYS A 76 -5.53 -3.44 -10.75
C LYS A 76 -4.34 -4.01 -11.53
N ILE A 77 -3.55 -3.16 -12.20
CA ILE A 77 -2.37 -3.59 -12.97
C ILE A 77 -1.09 -3.62 -12.16
N SER A 78 -1.10 -3.09 -10.93
CA SER A 78 0.06 -3.07 -10.05
C SER A 78 0.19 -4.39 -9.30
N ASP A 79 1.40 -4.91 -9.24
CA ASP A 79 1.69 -6.07 -8.41
C ASP A 79 1.68 -5.72 -6.93
N ILE A 80 2.20 -4.54 -6.59
CA ILE A 80 2.39 -4.10 -5.20
C ILE A 80 1.94 -2.64 -5.06
N TYR A 81 1.13 -2.37 -4.04
CA TYR A 81 0.95 -1.04 -3.47
C TYR A 81 1.88 -0.90 -2.28
N ILE A 82 2.65 0.20 -2.24
CA ILE A 82 3.60 0.44 -1.16
C ILE A 82 3.45 1.85 -0.60
N MET A 83 3.29 1.97 0.71
CA MET A 83 3.21 3.26 1.39
C MET A 83 3.76 3.17 2.82
N LEU A 84 4.93 3.79 3.04
CA LEU A 84 5.61 3.75 4.33
C LEU A 84 5.33 5.02 5.13
N HIS A 85 4.10 5.14 5.61
CA HIS A 85 3.65 6.26 6.44
C HIS A 85 4.51 6.45 7.69
N ARG A 86 4.72 7.71 8.11
CA ARG A 86 5.18 8.04 9.48
C ARG A 86 4.02 8.23 10.43
N ILE A 87 2.85 8.60 9.89
CA ILE A 87 1.62 8.73 10.66
C ILE A 87 0.51 8.13 9.80
N SER A 88 -0.16 7.11 10.31
CA SER A 88 -1.32 6.48 9.69
C SER A 88 -2.45 6.37 10.70
N ILE A 89 -3.61 6.95 10.37
CA ILE A 89 -4.87 6.72 11.09
C ILE A 89 -5.60 5.60 10.37
N PHE A 90 -5.94 5.83 9.11
CA PHE A 90 -6.57 4.85 8.23
C PHE A 90 -6.36 5.30 6.78
N ASP A 91 -5.82 4.42 5.93
CA ASP A 91 -5.46 4.79 4.56
C ASP A 91 -6.41 4.16 3.54
N PHE A 92 -7.29 4.97 2.96
CA PHE A 92 -8.24 4.51 1.95
C PHE A 92 -7.58 3.99 0.69
N ALA A 93 -6.43 4.53 0.29
CA ALA A 93 -5.70 4.04 -0.87
C ALA A 93 -5.18 2.60 -0.67
N THR A 94 -4.89 2.20 0.57
CA THR A 94 -4.61 0.81 0.91
C THR A 94 -5.83 -0.08 0.68
N LEU A 95 -7.04 0.35 1.08
CA LEU A 95 -8.27 -0.39 0.79
C LEU A 95 -8.57 -0.48 -0.71
N GLU A 96 -8.35 0.60 -1.45
CA GLU A 96 -8.47 0.59 -2.90
C GLU A 96 -7.52 -0.43 -3.53
N ALA A 97 -6.26 -0.48 -3.07
CA ALA A 97 -5.28 -1.46 -3.51
C ALA A 97 -5.73 -2.91 -3.22
N MET A 98 -6.16 -3.19 -1.99
CA MET A 98 -6.66 -4.50 -1.59
C MET A 98 -7.88 -4.92 -2.43
N SER A 99 -8.82 -4.00 -2.68
CA SER A 99 -10.01 -4.25 -3.51
C SER A 99 -9.70 -4.57 -4.98
N GLN A 100 -8.51 -4.23 -5.45
CA GLN A 100 -8.04 -4.46 -6.81
C GLN A 100 -6.97 -5.57 -6.90
N HIS A 101 -6.90 -6.46 -5.91
CA HIS A 101 -5.92 -7.56 -5.87
C HIS A 101 -4.46 -7.06 -5.96
N SER A 102 -4.09 -6.01 -5.25
CA SER A 102 -2.68 -5.64 -5.06
C SER A 102 -2.12 -6.29 -3.79
N ALA A 103 -0.89 -6.80 -3.84
CA ALA A 103 -0.14 -7.03 -2.62
C ALA A 103 0.18 -5.69 -1.96
N VAL A 104 0.26 -5.62 -0.63
CA VAL A 104 0.53 -4.37 0.07
C VAL A 104 1.78 -4.45 0.94
N ILE A 105 2.63 -3.41 0.85
CA ILE A 105 3.79 -3.21 1.73
C ILE A 105 3.55 -1.92 2.51
N LEU A 106 3.48 -2.01 3.82
CA LEU A 106 3.16 -0.88 4.69
C LEU A 106 4.20 -0.72 5.80
N SER A 107 4.26 0.46 6.41
CA SER A 107 4.94 0.65 7.70
C SER A 107 4.09 0.05 8.84
N LYS A 108 4.75 -0.51 9.86
CA LYS A 108 4.10 -1.20 10.99
C LYS A 108 3.65 -0.20 12.07
N ILE A 109 2.76 0.72 11.70
CA ILE A 109 2.30 1.83 12.57
C ILE A 109 0.80 2.06 12.48
N GLY A 110 0.21 2.56 13.56
CA GLY A 110 -1.16 3.08 13.63
C GLY A 110 -2.17 2.20 12.89
N GLY A 111 -3.06 2.81 12.14
CA GLY A 111 -4.11 2.12 11.38
C GLY A 111 -3.63 1.17 10.27
N ASN A 112 -2.33 1.19 9.93
CA ASN A 112 -1.79 0.18 9.01
C ASN A 112 -1.84 -1.24 9.59
N LEU A 113 -1.83 -1.36 10.93
CA LEU A 113 -1.90 -2.66 11.61
C LEU A 113 -3.27 -3.32 11.41
N ASP A 114 -4.32 -2.52 11.28
CA ASP A 114 -5.70 -3.00 11.14
C ASP A 114 -5.96 -3.67 9.77
N PHE A 115 -5.09 -3.44 8.78
CA PHE A 115 -5.19 -4.13 7.49
C PHE A 115 -4.64 -5.55 7.52
N ASN A 116 -3.84 -5.92 8.53
CA ASN A 116 -3.17 -7.22 8.61
C ASN A 116 -4.00 -8.25 9.40
N MET A 117 -5.07 -8.77 8.82
CA MET A 117 -5.98 -9.72 9.47
C MET A 117 -5.50 -11.18 9.39
N ASN A 118 -4.82 -11.56 8.29
CA ASN A 118 -4.40 -12.93 8.01
C ASN A 118 -2.96 -13.00 7.48
N SER A 119 -2.04 -12.22 8.04
CA SER A 119 -0.67 -12.09 7.52
C SER A 119 -0.64 -11.71 6.03
N ASN A 120 -1.62 -10.94 5.60
CA ASN A 120 -1.81 -10.49 4.22
C ASN A 120 -1.02 -9.23 3.86
N VAL A 121 -0.39 -8.58 4.85
CA VAL A 121 0.41 -7.37 4.68
C VAL A 121 1.88 -7.69 4.91
N ILE A 122 2.75 -7.21 4.03
CA ILE A 122 4.19 -7.16 4.27
C ILE A 122 4.50 -5.86 5.00
N PHE A 123 5.09 -5.95 6.18
CA PHE A 123 5.59 -4.77 6.87
C PHE A 123 7.05 -4.51 6.51
N ALA A 124 7.35 -3.26 6.14
CA ALA A 124 8.70 -2.86 5.77
C ALA A 124 9.72 -3.12 6.89
N GLU A 125 9.33 -2.95 8.15
CA GLU A 125 10.17 -3.20 9.31
C GLU A 125 10.52 -4.69 9.49
N ASP A 126 9.70 -5.60 8.99
CA ASP A 126 10.00 -7.02 9.02
C ASP A 126 10.97 -7.39 7.87
N VAL A 127 10.85 -6.76 6.71
CA VAL A 127 11.84 -6.85 5.61
C VAL A 127 13.20 -6.27 6.02
N GLU A 128 13.21 -5.16 6.77
CA GLU A 128 14.46 -4.57 7.28
C GLU A 128 15.23 -5.49 8.23
N LYS A 129 14.54 -6.41 8.91
CA LYS A 129 15.15 -7.42 9.79
C LYS A 129 15.57 -8.68 9.02
N ASP A 130 14.79 -9.07 8.04
CA ASP A 130 15.03 -10.26 7.22
C ASP A 130 14.54 -10.01 5.78
N GLU A 131 15.45 -9.68 4.88
CA GLU A 131 15.14 -9.40 3.47
C GLU A 131 14.51 -10.60 2.76
N SER A 132 14.76 -11.84 3.26
CA SER A 132 14.15 -13.05 2.71
C SER A 132 12.61 -13.05 2.78
N VAL A 133 12.01 -12.14 3.53
CA VAL A 133 10.54 -11.91 3.53
C VAL A 133 10.04 -11.55 2.13
N LEU A 134 10.81 -10.74 1.37
CA LEU A 134 10.43 -10.38 -0.01
C LEU A 134 10.63 -11.57 -0.96
N ASP A 135 11.72 -12.32 -0.82
CA ASP A 135 12.02 -13.48 -1.67
C ASP A 135 11.01 -14.61 -1.49
N LYS A 136 10.54 -14.81 -0.24
CA LYS A 136 9.57 -15.84 0.13
C LYS A 136 8.13 -15.44 -0.10
N ALA A 137 7.88 -14.15 -0.36
CA ALA A 137 6.54 -13.64 -0.54
C ALA A 137 5.90 -14.21 -1.82
N ASP A 138 4.89 -15.03 -1.64
CA ASP A 138 4.00 -15.40 -2.73
C ASP A 138 3.05 -14.23 -3.04
N LEU A 139 3.45 -13.41 -4.02
CA LEU A 139 2.65 -12.24 -4.40
C LEU A 139 1.24 -12.61 -4.86
N PHE A 140 1.06 -13.78 -5.46
CA PHE A 140 -0.27 -14.22 -5.88
C PHE A 140 -1.14 -14.52 -4.65
N ALA A 141 -0.63 -15.31 -3.72
CA ALA A 141 -1.34 -15.61 -2.48
C ALA A 141 -1.65 -14.35 -1.65
N LEU A 142 -0.72 -13.40 -1.59
CA LEU A 142 -0.93 -12.11 -0.91
C LEU A 142 -2.02 -11.26 -1.58
N LYS A 143 -2.05 -11.21 -2.90
CA LYS A 143 -3.08 -10.50 -3.67
C LYS A 143 -4.48 -11.05 -3.39
N GLU A 144 -4.63 -12.37 -3.45
CA GLU A 144 -5.91 -13.04 -3.15
C GLU A 144 -6.31 -12.84 -1.69
N SER A 145 -5.38 -13.00 -0.75
CA SER A 145 -5.63 -12.78 0.67
C SER A 145 -6.06 -11.33 0.96
N ASN A 146 -5.44 -10.34 0.31
CA ASN A 146 -5.83 -8.95 0.45
C ASN A 146 -7.25 -8.69 -0.04
N PHE A 147 -7.62 -9.25 -1.18
CA PHE A 147 -8.96 -9.12 -1.73
C PHE A 147 -10.01 -9.80 -0.82
N ASP A 148 -9.71 -10.98 -0.28
CA ASP A 148 -10.59 -11.67 0.67
C ASP A 148 -10.76 -10.88 1.97
N VAL A 149 -9.67 -10.34 2.53
CA VAL A 149 -9.71 -9.47 3.72
C VAL A 149 -10.54 -8.22 3.45
N PHE A 150 -10.33 -7.56 2.29
CA PHE A 150 -11.13 -6.41 1.90
C PHE A 150 -12.63 -6.76 1.87
N ASN A 151 -13.01 -7.83 1.16
CA ASN A 151 -14.42 -8.21 1.03
C ASN A 151 -15.07 -8.56 2.37
N ARG A 152 -14.33 -9.25 3.24
CA ARG A 152 -14.84 -9.71 4.53
C ARG A 152 -14.98 -8.62 5.58
N TYR A 153 -14.07 -7.63 5.59
CA TYR A 153 -13.99 -6.69 6.70
C TYR A 153 -14.18 -5.23 6.31
N PHE A 154 -13.87 -4.84 5.06
CA PHE A 154 -13.78 -3.44 4.65
C PHE A 154 -14.70 -3.06 3.49
N SER A 155 -15.36 -4.02 2.85
CA SER A 155 -16.33 -3.74 1.80
C SER A 155 -17.57 -3.02 2.35
N LYS A 156 -18.33 -2.36 1.46
CA LYS A 156 -19.59 -1.75 1.83
C LYS A 156 -20.57 -2.74 2.47
N ASP A 157 -20.62 -3.96 1.96
CA ASP A 157 -21.52 -5.00 2.46
C ASP A 157 -21.09 -5.47 3.85
N ALA A 158 -19.80 -5.66 4.07
CA ALA A 158 -19.23 -5.97 5.38
C ALA A 158 -19.56 -4.87 6.39
N PHE A 159 -19.37 -3.60 6.02
CA PHE A 159 -19.70 -2.45 6.86
C PHE A 159 -21.18 -2.44 7.25
N VAL A 160 -22.08 -2.60 6.28
CA VAL A 160 -23.53 -2.64 6.53
C VAL A 160 -23.92 -3.79 7.47
N SER A 161 -23.33 -4.97 7.27
CA SER A 161 -23.59 -6.16 8.12
C SER A 161 -23.13 -5.92 9.56
N GLN A 162 -21.91 -5.42 9.76
CA GLN A 162 -21.37 -5.13 11.10
C GLN A 162 -22.19 -4.09 11.85
N TYR A 163 -22.66 -3.04 11.16
CA TYR A 163 -23.51 -2.04 11.78
C TYR A 163 -24.89 -2.58 12.15
N LYS A 164 -25.51 -3.43 11.33
CA LYS A 164 -26.78 -4.09 11.68
C LYS A 164 -26.63 -4.93 12.93
N GLU A 165 -25.62 -5.80 12.98
CA GLU A 165 -25.37 -6.63 14.17
C GLU A 165 -25.12 -5.79 15.44
N PHE A 166 -24.39 -4.68 15.30
CA PHE A 166 -24.13 -3.77 16.41
C PHE A 166 -25.42 -3.15 16.95
N PHE A 167 -26.30 -2.63 16.08
CA PHE A 167 -27.57 -2.02 16.50
C PHE A 167 -28.57 -3.06 17.03
N GLU A 168 -28.62 -4.25 16.44
CA GLU A 168 -29.47 -5.35 16.94
C GLU A 168 -29.08 -5.75 18.39
N LYS A 169 -27.79 -5.81 18.69
CA LYS A 169 -27.33 -6.09 20.07
C LYS A 169 -27.74 -5.00 21.07
N ILE A 170 -27.58 -3.73 20.71
CA ILE A 170 -27.97 -2.63 21.60
C ILE A 170 -29.48 -2.66 21.88
N LEU A 171 -30.32 -2.91 20.87
CA LEU A 171 -31.78 -2.92 21.03
C LEU A 171 -32.28 -4.10 21.87
N VAL A 172 -31.55 -5.21 21.93
CA VAL A 172 -31.90 -6.39 22.76
C VAL A 172 -31.47 -6.21 24.22
N GLU A 173 -30.48 -5.37 24.50
CA GLU A 173 -30.02 -5.09 25.88
C GLU A 173 -30.92 -4.07 26.64
N GLU A 174 -31.88 -3.42 25.95
CA GLU A 174 -32.81 -2.46 26.56
C GLU A 174 -34.17 -3.08 26.96
N ASP A 175 -34.41 -4.36 26.73
CA ASP A 175 -35.58 -5.15 27.16
C ASP A 175 -35.24 -6.05 28.35
#